data_50152e95e85044115e506783973364c5
#
_entry.id   50152e95e85044115e506783973364c5
#
_cell.length_a   1.000
_cell.length_b   1.000
_cell.length_c   1.000
_cell.angle_alpha   90.00
_cell.angle_beta   90.00
_cell.angle_gamma   90.00
#
_symmetry.space_group_name_H-M   'P 1'
#
loop_
_entity.id
_entity.type
_entity.pdbx_description
1 polymer ?
#
loop_
_entity_poly.entity_id
_entity_poly.type
_entity_poly.pdbx_seq_one_letter_code
_entity_poly.pdbx_strand_id
1 'polypeptide(L)'
;MDDVDKQAAFSTMSTGAPAPSDRNSLTIGSDGPILLHDVHFLEQMAHFNREKVPERQPHAKGAGAFGILKVTGDVSAFTKAALFRKGAATDMLARFSTVAGEAGSPDTWRDVRGFSLKFYTDEGNYDLVGNNTPIFFVRDPMKFPHFIRSQKRLPDSGLRDNHMQWDFWTSNPESAHQVTYLMGERGLPRTWRNMNGYGSHTYMWINAGGEKFWVKYHFHTDQGMAFFTNAEASAMAGSDADFHRRDLFQAIAHGDHPSWTLSVQIMPYIEAKTYRINPFDLTKTWSHNDYPLIKVGTMTLNRNPENFFAQIEQAAFSPGNTVPGIGLSPDKMLLGRAFAYNDAQRNRIGTNFHQLPVNRPKVAVNTYMFDGQMTYHHSGNAPVYVPNNDGRPWADQNGVVADGWEADGEMLRSTYTLRPEDDDFTQPGILVRKVFNEAKRNALIETVAGSLLGGVRQPVLGRAFEYWQRIDAETGRRIEDKVRSGDATKPAEGMGER
;
A
#
# COMPACT_ATOMS: atom_id res chain seq x y z
N MET A 1 -4.22 -1.23 29.34
CA MET A 1 -3.91 -2.67 29.50
C MET A 1 -3.03 -2.73 30.71
N ASP A 2 -3.59 -3.26 31.77
CA ASP A 2 -2.97 -3.30 33.08
C ASP A 2 -1.70 -4.16 33.03
N ASP A 3 -0.70 -3.76 33.80
CA ASP A 3 0.53 -4.52 34.05
C ASP A 3 0.13 -5.92 34.52
N VAL A 4 0.10 -6.87 33.58
CA VAL A 4 0.06 -8.28 33.93
C VAL A 4 1.39 -8.57 34.61
N ASP A 5 1.34 -8.80 35.90
CA ASP A 5 2.44 -9.21 36.75
C ASP A 5 3.41 -10.12 35.99
N LYS A 6 4.65 -9.72 35.86
CA LYS A 6 5.73 -10.50 35.25
C LYS A 6 6.18 -11.66 36.15
N GLN A 7 5.25 -12.28 36.85
CA GLN A 7 5.50 -13.55 37.53
C GLN A 7 5.62 -14.64 36.47
N ALA A 8 6.63 -15.48 36.55
CA ALA A 8 6.82 -16.58 35.62
C ALA A 8 5.53 -17.41 35.53
N ALA A 9 4.80 -17.23 34.43
CA ALA A 9 3.55 -17.94 34.22
C ALA A 9 3.87 -19.38 33.82
N PHE A 10 3.21 -20.35 34.46
CA PHE A 10 3.26 -21.73 34.01
C PHE A 10 2.52 -21.87 32.68
N SER A 11 2.99 -22.78 31.83
CA SER A 11 2.32 -23.10 30.56
C SER A 11 0.92 -23.66 30.80
N THR A 12 -0.02 -23.22 29.97
CA THR A 12 -1.39 -23.71 29.98
C THR A 12 -1.80 -24.20 28.60
N MET A 13 -2.81 -25.04 28.56
CA MET A 13 -3.58 -25.33 27.36
C MET A 13 -4.43 -24.12 26.98
N SER A 14 -5.02 -24.08 25.77
CA SER A 14 -5.91 -22.99 25.33
C SER A 14 -7.14 -22.82 26.21
N THR A 15 -7.56 -23.87 26.92
CA THR A 15 -8.64 -23.88 27.90
C THR A 15 -8.29 -23.26 29.25
N GLY A 16 -7.01 -22.88 29.47
CA GLY A 16 -6.49 -22.37 30.73
C GLY A 16 -6.05 -23.44 31.72
N ALA A 17 -6.24 -24.72 31.45
CA ALA A 17 -5.77 -25.81 32.32
C ALA A 17 -4.21 -25.89 32.20
N PRO A 18 -3.50 -26.28 33.33
CA PRO A 18 -2.07 -26.45 33.27
C PRO A 18 -1.62 -27.42 32.18
N ALA A 19 -0.61 -27.04 31.40
CA ALA A 19 -0.01 -27.94 30.41
C ALA A 19 0.78 -29.05 31.14
N PRO A 20 0.56 -30.33 30.81
CA PRO A 20 1.19 -31.43 31.54
C PRO A 20 2.71 -31.54 31.25
N SER A 21 3.15 -31.12 30.07
CA SER A 21 4.56 -31.09 29.69
C SER A 21 4.78 -30.18 28.46
N ASP A 22 5.84 -29.37 28.48
CA ASP A 22 6.27 -28.57 27.32
C ASP A 22 7.25 -29.32 26.41
N ARG A 23 7.64 -30.57 26.76
CA ARG A 23 8.75 -31.24 26.10
C ARG A 23 8.45 -32.66 25.65
N ASN A 24 7.50 -33.34 26.32
CA ASN A 24 7.28 -34.76 26.11
C ASN A 24 5.81 -35.05 25.88
N SER A 25 5.53 -35.84 24.85
CA SER A 25 4.21 -36.44 24.62
C SER A 25 3.93 -37.58 25.59
N LEU A 26 2.64 -37.89 25.78
CA LEU A 26 2.19 -39.00 26.61
C LEU A 26 2.42 -40.33 25.87
N THR A 27 3.16 -41.25 26.47
CA THR A 27 3.54 -42.55 25.88
C THR A 27 3.26 -43.70 26.86
N ILE A 28 3.26 -44.92 26.32
CA ILE A 28 3.24 -46.16 27.16
C ILE A 28 4.69 -46.51 27.47
N GLY A 29 5.15 -46.21 28.66
CA GLY A 29 6.57 -46.35 29.06
C GLY A 29 7.48 -45.33 28.33
N SER A 30 8.78 -45.37 28.61
CA SER A 30 9.72 -44.38 28.06
C SER A 30 9.92 -44.48 26.53
N ASP A 31 9.78 -45.66 25.97
CA ASP A 31 10.06 -45.97 24.57
C ASP A 31 8.81 -46.42 23.78
N GLY A 32 7.62 -46.28 24.40
CA GLY A 32 6.36 -46.73 23.82
C GLY A 32 5.75 -45.72 22.82
N PRO A 33 4.69 -46.11 22.13
CA PRO A 33 3.99 -45.23 21.20
C PRO A 33 3.28 -44.09 21.94
N ILE A 34 3.09 -42.95 21.22
CA ILE A 34 2.30 -41.82 21.67
C ILE A 34 0.83 -42.26 21.80
N LEU A 35 0.18 -41.83 22.88
CA LEU A 35 -1.22 -42.10 23.10
C LEU A 35 -2.13 -41.06 22.43
N LEU A 36 -3.16 -41.53 21.75
CA LEU A 36 -4.09 -40.66 21.00
C LEU A 36 -4.85 -39.67 21.91
N HIS A 37 -5.00 -39.96 23.18
CA HIS A 37 -5.69 -39.09 24.16
C HIS A 37 -4.77 -38.02 24.80
N ASP A 38 -3.55 -37.83 24.28
CA ASP A 38 -2.71 -36.69 24.62
C ASP A 38 -3.28 -35.42 23.96
N VAL A 39 -4.30 -34.85 24.58
CA VAL A 39 -5.04 -33.70 24.06
C VAL A 39 -4.14 -32.48 23.91
N HIS A 40 -3.17 -32.31 24.79
CA HIS A 40 -2.22 -31.19 24.73
C HIS A 40 -1.34 -31.27 23.48
N PHE A 41 -0.79 -32.44 23.16
CA PHE A 41 -0.02 -32.65 21.93
C PHE A 41 -0.87 -32.43 20.68
N LEU A 42 -2.10 -32.96 20.65
CA LEU A 42 -3.03 -32.76 19.54
C LEU A 42 -3.36 -31.27 19.31
N GLU A 43 -3.60 -30.52 20.39
CA GLU A 43 -3.86 -29.09 20.33
C GLU A 43 -2.67 -28.31 19.76
N GLN A 44 -1.45 -28.57 20.25
CA GLN A 44 -0.24 -27.93 19.74
C GLN A 44 -0.03 -28.19 18.24
N MET A 45 -0.15 -29.46 17.82
CA MET A 45 0.05 -29.81 16.41
C MET A 45 -1.03 -29.22 15.50
N ALA A 46 -2.28 -29.25 15.95
CA ALA A 46 -3.41 -28.70 15.19
C ALA A 46 -3.28 -27.17 15.03
N HIS A 47 -2.88 -26.46 16.08
CA HIS A 47 -2.67 -25.02 16.05
C HIS A 47 -1.48 -24.66 15.17
N PHE A 48 -0.31 -25.30 15.36
CA PHE A 48 0.89 -25.06 14.59
C PHE A 48 0.67 -25.16 13.07
N ASN A 49 -0.09 -26.16 12.63
CA ASN A 49 -0.42 -26.33 11.21
C ASN A 49 -1.27 -25.18 10.62
N ARG A 50 -1.84 -24.31 11.46
CA ARG A 50 -2.79 -23.24 11.10
C ARG A 50 -2.32 -21.84 11.49
N GLU A 51 -1.10 -21.69 11.98
CA GLU A 51 -0.56 -20.39 12.44
C GLU A 51 -0.30 -19.38 11.34
N LYS A 52 -0.34 -19.80 10.08
CA LYS A 52 -0.12 -18.90 8.94
C LYS A 52 -1.44 -18.47 8.32
N VAL A 53 -1.55 -17.18 8.05
CA VAL A 53 -2.57 -16.64 7.15
C VAL A 53 -1.98 -16.49 5.75
N PRO A 54 -2.80 -16.54 4.67
CA PRO A 54 -2.31 -16.25 3.32
C PRO A 54 -1.61 -14.90 3.28
N GLU A 55 -0.50 -14.81 2.54
CA GLU A 55 0.18 -13.54 2.36
C GLU A 55 -0.69 -12.55 1.56
N ARG A 56 -0.43 -11.24 1.71
CA ARG A 56 -1.11 -10.22 0.93
C ARG A 56 -0.77 -10.34 -0.55
N GLN A 57 -1.75 -10.08 -1.40
CA GLN A 57 -1.60 -10.13 -2.85
C GLN A 57 -1.98 -8.77 -3.48
N PRO A 58 -1.00 -7.91 -3.79
CA PRO A 58 0.45 -7.91 -3.49
C PRO A 58 0.79 -7.37 -2.10
N HIS A 59 2.02 -6.84 -1.90
CA HIS A 59 2.51 -6.25 -0.66
C HIS A 59 2.75 -7.24 0.49
N ALA A 60 3.15 -8.48 0.20
CA ALA A 60 3.40 -9.50 1.21
C ALA A 60 4.52 -9.10 2.18
N LYS A 61 5.70 -8.72 1.64
CA LYS A 61 6.84 -8.25 2.45
C LYS A 61 6.62 -6.83 2.94
N GLY A 62 6.72 -6.62 4.26
CA GLY A 62 6.59 -5.29 4.84
C GLY A 62 6.63 -5.30 6.37
N ALA A 63 6.60 -4.12 6.96
CA ALA A 63 6.48 -3.91 8.40
C ALA A 63 5.70 -2.62 8.67
N GLY A 64 5.39 -2.36 9.93
CA GLY A 64 4.66 -1.17 10.32
C GLY A 64 5.01 -0.67 11.71
N ALA A 65 4.52 0.51 12.01
CA ALA A 65 4.65 1.14 13.31
C ALA A 65 3.43 2.02 13.60
N PHE A 66 3.18 2.25 14.87
CA PHE A 66 2.15 3.17 15.33
C PHE A 66 2.71 4.58 15.49
N GLY A 67 1.83 5.56 15.41
CA GLY A 67 2.22 6.95 15.51
C GLY A 67 1.03 7.88 15.67
N ILE A 68 1.27 9.16 15.41
CA ILE A 68 0.28 10.24 15.58
C ILE A 68 0.37 11.17 14.37
N LEU A 69 -0.78 11.54 13.81
CA LEU A 69 -0.90 12.68 12.92
C LEU A 69 -1.30 13.91 13.75
N LYS A 70 -0.49 14.97 13.73
CA LYS A 70 -0.80 16.27 14.33
C LYS A 70 -1.10 17.29 13.23
N VAL A 71 -2.30 17.86 13.24
CA VAL A 71 -2.76 18.85 12.27
C VAL A 71 -2.44 20.25 12.78
N THR A 72 -1.66 21.00 12.02
CA THR A 72 -1.23 22.39 12.35
C THR A 72 -1.81 23.42 11.39
N GLY A 73 -2.08 23.01 10.13
CA GLY A 73 -2.72 23.85 9.11
C GLY A 73 -4.23 23.97 9.34
N ASP A 74 -4.81 25.04 8.82
CA ASP A 74 -6.26 25.18 8.78
C ASP A 74 -6.75 24.83 7.36
N VAL A 75 -7.50 23.74 7.25
CA VAL A 75 -8.11 23.25 6.01
C VAL A 75 -9.63 23.13 6.11
N SER A 76 -10.21 23.79 7.12
CA SER A 76 -11.67 23.78 7.39
C SER A 76 -12.51 24.34 6.23
N ALA A 77 -11.93 25.21 5.41
CA ALA A 77 -12.56 25.69 4.19
C ALA A 77 -12.82 24.58 3.15
N PHE A 78 -12.09 23.45 3.22
CA PHE A 78 -12.12 22.39 2.22
C PHE A 78 -12.72 21.07 2.74
N THR A 79 -12.60 20.79 4.04
CA THR A 79 -13.16 19.56 4.62
C THR A 79 -13.67 19.79 6.04
N LYS A 80 -14.77 19.09 6.38
CA LYS A 80 -15.32 19.05 7.74
C LYS A 80 -14.75 17.88 8.55
N ALA A 81 -13.96 16.97 7.98
CA ALA A 81 -13.45 15.78 8.67
C ALA A 81 -12.72 16.14 9.96
N ALA A 82 -13.14 15.53 11.08
CA ALA A 82 -12.55 15.81 12.40
C ALA A 82 -11.04 15.52 12.44
N LEU A 83 -10.60 14.51 11.67
CA LEU A 83 -9.19 14.19 11.49
C LEU A 83 -8.33 15.39 11.07
N PHE A 84 -8.85 16.27 10.21
CA PHE A 84 -8.13 17.43 9.65
C PHE A 84 -8.44 18.76 10.34
N ARG A 85 -9.15 18.74 11.46
CA ARG A 85 -9.37 19.93 12.26
C ARG A 85 -8.05 20.44 12.82
N LYS A 86 -7.78 21.73 12.69
CA LYS A 86 -6.59 22.38 13.26
C LYS A 86 -6.46 22.07 14.76
N GLY A 87 -5.31 21.59 15.17
CA GLY A 87 -5.01 21.16 16.53
C GLY A 87 -5.34 19.69 16.83
N ALA A 88 -5.98 18.97 15.91
CA ALA A 88 -6.25 17.54 16.08
C ALA A 88 -4.94 16.73 16.17
N ALA A 89 -4.96 15.73 17.06
CA ALA A 89 -3.91 14.71 17.18
C ALA A 89 -4.58 13.34 17.14
N THR A 90 -4.33 12.59 16.06
CA THR A 90 -5.02 11.31 15.80
C THR A 90 -4.02 10.18 15.79
N ASP A 91 -4.29 9.13 16.58
CA ASP A 91 -3.51 7.90 16.58
C ASP A 91 -3.63 7.19 15.23
N MET A 92 -2.54 6.57 14.81
CA MET A 92 -2.48 5.92 13.53
C MET A 92 -1.56 4.70 13.52
N LEU A 93 -1.77 3.85 12.52
CA LEU A 93 -0.87 2.78 12.12
C LEU A 93 -0.37 3.06 10.70
N ALA A 94 0.94 3.01 10.50
CA ALA A 94 1.54 2.98 9.16
C ALA A 94 2.06 1.57 8.85
N ARG A 95 1.87 1.12 7.60
CA ARG A 95 2.50 -0.08 7.08
C ARG A 95 3.23 0.24 5.77
N PHE A 96 4.52 -0.08 5.75
CA PHE A 96 5.39 -0.01 4.57
C PHE A 96 5.61 -1.41 4.00
N SER A 97 5.82 -1.50 2.69
CA SER A 97 5.99 -2.80 2.02
C SER A 97 6.66 -2.65 0.66
N THR A 98 7.21 -3.73 0.13
CA THR A 98 7.41 -3.89 -1.32
C THR A 98 6.07 -4.23 -1.99
N VAL A 99 6.04 -4.37 -3.32
CA VAL A 99 4.82 -4.72 -4.08
C VAL A 99 4.91 -6.14 -4.63
N ALA A 100 5.95 -6.44 -5.41
CA ALA A 100 6.07 -7.69 -6.15
C ALA A 100 6.66 -8.85 -5.34
N GLY A 101 7.42 -8.56 -4.28
CA GLY A 101 8.09 -9.56 -3.45
C GLY A 101 7.13 -10.40 -2.62
N GLU A 102 7.43 -11.69 -2.46
CA GLU A 102 6.80 -12.59 -1.50
C GLU A 102 7.25 -12.24 -0.06
N ALA A 103 6.63 -12.84 0.96
CA ALA A 103 6.88 -12.50 2.38
C ALA A 103 8.35 -12.64 2.81
N GLY A 104 9.12 -13.55 2.21
CA GLY A 104 10.55 -13.76 2.48
C GLY A 104 11.51 -12.97 1.59
N SER A 105 11.04 -12.17 0.65
CA SER A 105 11.90 -11.43 -0.27
C SER A 105 12.65 -10.30 0.44
N PRO A 106 13.82 -9.85 -0.09
CA PRO A 106 14.54 -8.71 0.47
C PRO A 106 13.78 -7.39 0.36
N ASP A 107 13.86 -6.58 1.41
CA ASP A 107 13.27 -5.23 1.46
C ASP A 107 13.90 -4.27 0.43
N THR A 108 15.16 -4.51 0.06
CA THR A 108 15.97 -3.62 -0.80
C THR A 108 15.85 -3.93 -2.29
N TRP A 109 15.03 -4.88 -2.70
CA TRP A 109 14.76 -5.09 -4.13
C TRP A 109 14.17 -3.83 -4.78
N ARG A 110 14.49 -3.64 -6.07
CA ARG A 110 13.89 -2.58 -6.87
C ARG A 110 12.40 -2.83 -7.04
N ASP A 111 11.60 -1.98 -6.40
CA ASP A 111 10.15 -2.09 -6.39
C ASP A 111 9.52 -0.74 -5.99
N VAL A 112 8.25 -0.55 -6.29
CA VAL A 112 7.43 0.48 -5.65
C VAL A 112 7.27 0.12 -4.17
N ARG A 113 7.20 1.11 -3.30
CA ARG A 113 6.93 0.88 -1.88
C ARG A 113 5.50 1.24 -1.55
N GLY A 114 4.81 0.32 -0.88
CA GLY A 114 3.53 0.61 -0.24
C GLY A 114 3.70 1.59 0.92
N PHE A 115 2.75 2.49 1.04
CA PHE A 115 2.66 3.50 2.10
C PHE A 115 1.20 3.55 2.56
N SER A 116 0.84 2.64 3.47
CA SER A 116 -0.55 2.48 3.93
C SER A 116 -0.70 3.03 5.33
N LEU A 117 -1.70 3.88 5.52
CA LEU A 117 -2.00 4.56 6.78
C LEU A 117 -3.43 4.23 7.21
N LYS A 118 -3.61 3.93 8.48
CA LYS A 118 -4.91 3.81 9.15
C LYS A 118 -4.97 4.83 10.26
N PHE A 119 -5.95 5.71 10.21
CA PHE A 119 -6.22 6.71 11.25
C PHE A 119 -7.42 6.27 12.09
N TYR A 120 -7.24 6.20 13.39
CA TYR A 120 -8.29 5.86 14.35
C TYR A 120 -8.95 7.16 14.83
N THR A 121 -9.92 7.64 14.05
CA THR A 121 -10.54 8.96 14.30
C THR A 121 -11.74 8.87 15.24
N ASP A 122 -12.22 10.01 15.70
CA ASP A 122 -13.45 10.14 16.49
C ASP A 122 -14.73 9.92 15.65
N GLU A 123 -14.60 9.74 14.35
CA GLU A 123 -15.70 9.53 13.41
C GLU A 123 -15.67 8.14 12.74
N GLY A 124 -14.70 7.30 13.10
CA GLY A 124 -14.45 5.98 12.53
C GLY A 124 -13.02 5.83 12.02
N ASN A 125 -12.71 4.71 11.38
CA ASN A 125 -11.40 4.52 10.75
C ASN A 125 -11.37 5.18 9.38
N TYR A 126 -10.32 5.97 9.14
CA TYR A 126 -9.96 6.44 7.80
C TYR A 126 -8.67 5.76 7.35
N ASP A 127 -8.66 5.17 6.15
CA ASP A 127 -7.49 4.53 5.59
C ASP A 127 -7.02 5.25 4.31
N LEU A 128 -5.74 5.60 4.26
CA LEU A 128 -5.08 6.10 3.05
C LEU A 128 -4.06 5.07 2.57
N VAL A 129 -4.36 4.39 1.47
CA VAL A 129 -3.57 3.27 0.98
C VAL A 129 -2.79 3.67 -0.27
N GLY A 130 -1.60 4.23 -0.05
CA GLY A 130 -0.77 4.85 -1.07
C GLY A 130 0.56 4.14 -1.34
N ASN A 131 1.45 4.85 -2.04
CA ASN A 131 2.78 4.40 -2.43
C ASN A 131 3.81 5.51 -2.24
N ASN A 132 5.11 5.16 -2.44
CA ASN A 132 6.21 6.14 -2.45
C ASN A 132 6.32 6.92 -3.78
N THR A 133 5.37 6.73 -4.69
CA THR A 133 5.23 7.47 -5.96
C THR A 133 3.83 8.07 -6.06
N PRO A 134 3.68 9.25 -6.69
CA PRO A 134 2.38 9.94 -6.76
C PRO A 134 1.40 9.34 -7.76
N ILE A 135 1.80 8.33 -8.49
CA ILE A 135 1.09 7.69 -9.61
C ILE A 135 1.19 6.17 -9.53
N PHE A 136 0.57 5.48 -10.52
CA PHE A 136 0.60 4.02 -10.62
C PHE A 136 0.75 3.57 -12.09
N PHE A 137 0.91 2.26 -12.31
CA PHE A 137 1.19 1.66 -13.63
C PHE A 137 0.00 1.65 -14.59
N VAL A 138 -1.22 1.53 -14.08
CA VAL A 138 -2.43 1.34 -14.87
C VAL A 138 -3.57 2.20 -14.32
N ARG A 139 -4.46 2.64 -15.23
CA ARG A 139 -5.61 3.49 -14.90
C ARG A 139 -6.93 2.73 -14.81
N ASP A 140 -6.97 1.48 -15.28
CA ASP A 140 -8.15 0.63 -15.23
C ASP A 140 -7.89 -0.61 -14.35
N PRO A 141 -8.77 -0.90 -13.36
CA PRO A 141 -8.57 -2.04 -12.44
C PRO A 141 -8.61 -3.40 -13.11
N MET A 142 -9.22 -3.54 -14.31
CA MET A 142 -9.18 -4.80 -15.08
C MET A 142 -7.76 -5.23 -15.42
N LYS A 143 -6.82 -4.29 -15.57
CA LYS A 143 -5.41 -4.59 -15.87
C LYS A 143 -4.61 -4.98 -14.62
N PHE A 144 -5.10 -4.70 -13.42
CA PHE A 144 -4.34 -4.89 -12.19
C PHE A 144 -3.91 -6.34 -11.93
N PRO A 145 -4.77 -7.38 -12.07
CA PRO A 145 -4.33 -8.75 -11.90
C PRO A 145 -3.25 -9.18 -12.91
N HIS A 146 -3.34 -8.71 -14.15
CA HIS A 146 -2.34 -8.99 -15.18
C HIS A 146 -1.01 -8.31 -14.88
N PHE A 147 -1.06 -7.04 -14.43
CA PHE A 147 0.10 -6.31 -13.97
C PHE A 147 0.83 -7.06 -12.84
N ILE A 148 0.11 -7.50 -11.82
CA ILE A 148 0.71 -8.24 -10.70
C ILE A 148 1.30 -9.58 -11.18
N ARG A 149 0.60 -10.32 -12.04
CA ARG A 149 1.09 -11.59 -12.58
C ARG A 149 2.36 -11.42 -13.41
N SER A 150 2.49 -10.33 -14.18
CA SER A 150 3.70 -10.05 -14.96
C SER A 150 4.95 -9.84 -14.12
N GLN A 151 4.79 -9.55 -12.82
CA GLN A 151 5.88 -9.33 -11.86
C GLN A 151 6.12 -10.54 -10.93
N LYS A 152 5.35 -11.60 -11.08
CA LYS A 152 5.49 -12.82 -10.26
C LYS A 152 6.39 -13.84 -10.95
N ARG A 153 6.04 -15.08 -10.93
CA ARG A 153 6.86 -16.21 -11.37
C ARG A 153 6.28 -16.89 -12.58
N LEU A 154 7.12 -17.44 -13.42
CA LEU A 154 6.72 -18.30 -14.53
C LEU A 154 5.95 -19.52 -14.02
N PRO A 155 4.88 -19.95 -14.73
CA PRO A 155 4.02 -21.04 -14.25
C PRO A 155 4.69 -22.42 -14.33
N ASP A 156 5.69 -22.59 -15.18
CA ASP A 156 6.43 -23.85 -15.39
C ASP A 156 7.58 -24.04 -14.41
N SER A 157 8.41 -23.02 -14.27
CA SER A 157 9.68 -23.10 -13.51
C SER A 157 9.61 -22.50 -12.11
N GLY A 158 8.62 -21.64 -11.85
CA GLY A 158 8.57 -20.85 -10.63
C GLY A 158 9.65 -19.77 -10.54
N LEU A 159 10.37 -19.49 -11.62
CA LEU A 159 11.40 -18.44 -11.68
C LEU A 159 10.80 -17.09 -12.03
N ARG A 160 11.43 -16.01 -11.60
CA ARG A 160 11.10 -14.66 -12.04
C ARG A 160 11.63 -14.41 -13.45
N ASP A 161 10.95 -13.56 -14.22
CA ASP A 161 11.32 -13.28 -15.61
C ASP A 161 11.11 -11.79 -15.93
N ASN A 162 12.18 -11.09 -16.25
CA ASN A 162 12.13 -9.69 -16.69
C ASN A 162 11.34 -9.52 -18.00
N HIS A 163 11.33 -10.55 -18.85
CA HIS A 163 10.61 -10.50 -20.12
C HIS A 163 9.11 -10.26 -19.90
N MET A 164 8.49 -10.96 -18.92
CA MET A 164 7.07 -10.77 -18.61
C MET A 164 6.75 -9.34 -18.16
N GLN A 165 7.62 -8.73 -17.34
CA GLN A 165 7.43 -7.34 -16.90
C GLN A 165 7.49 -6.36 -18.07
N TRP A 166 8.55 -6.48 -18.90
CA TRP A 166 8.75 -5.59 -20.03
C TRP A 166 7.68 -5.77 -21.11
N ASP A 167 7.20 -7.02 -21.31
CA ASP A 167 6.09 -7.30 -22.23
C ASP A 167 4.82 -6.57 -21.77
N PHE A 168 4.49 -6.66 -20.50
CA PHE A 168 3.34 -5.95 -19.92
C PHE A 168 3.49 -4.43 -20.03
N TRP A 169 4.62 -3.86 -19.60
CA TRP A 169 4.82 -2.41 -19.59
C TRP A 169 4.80 -1.82 -21.00
N THR A 170 5.49 -2.44 -21.94
CA THR A 170 5.55 -1.94 -23.34
C THR A 170 4.23 -2.11 -24.09
N SER A 171 3.40 -3.05 -23.67
CA SER A 171 2.03 -3.24 -24.19
C SER A 171 0.99 -2.32 -23.51
N ASN A 172 1.37 -1.62 -22.44
CA ASN A 172 0.51 -0.69 -21.70
C ASN A 172 1.23 0.67 -21.53
N PRO A 173 1.19 1.54 -22.53
CA PRO A 173 1.94 2.81 -22.53
C PRO A 173 1.62 3.73 -21.36
N GLU A 174 0.44 3.64 -20.76
CA GLU A 174 0.09 4.35 -19.54
C GLU A 174 1.04 4.08 -18.36
N SER A 175 1.80 2.99 -18.42
CA SER A 175 2.78 2.64 -17.39
C SER A 175 4.06 3.50 -17.43
N ALA A 176 4.28 4.26 -18.51
CA ALA A 176 5.53 4.95 -18.79
C ALA A 176 6.01 5.84 -17.64
N HIS A 177 5.11 6.61 -17.05
CA HIS A 177 5.45 7.52 -15.96
C HIS A 177 5.89 6.74 -14.70
N GLN A 178 5.14 5.72 -14.32
CA GLN A 178 5.47 4.90 -13.16
C GLN A 178 6.74 4.07 -13.38
N VAL A 179 6.94 3.52 -14.57
CA VAL A 179 8.17 2.76 -14.91
C VAL A 179 9.40 3.68 -14.85
N THR A 180 9.27 4.94 -15.28
CA THR A 180 10.35 5.92 -15.15
C THR A 180 10.73 6.17 -13.69
N TYR A 181 9.77 6.30 -12.78
CA TYR A 181 10.04 6.38 -11.34
C TYR A 181 10.65 5.09 -10.79
N LEU A 182 10.13 3.93 -11.19
CA LEU A 182 10.59 2.63 -10.72
C LEU A 182 12.03 2.34 -11.13
N MET A 183 12.38 2.62 -12.39
CA MET A 183 13.73 2.42 -12.90
C MET A 183 14.72 3.50 -12.43
N GLY A 184 14.20 4.65 -11.99
CA GLY A 184 14.97 5.69 -11.32
C GLY A 184 15.25 5.37 -9.84
N GLU A 185 15.70 6.40 -9.13
CA GLU A 185 16.08 6.30 -7.70
C GLU A 185 14.95 5.83 -6.78
N ARG A 186 13.70 6.25 -7.06
CA ARG A 186 12.55 5.92 -6.20
C ARG A 186 12.24 4.44 -6.09
N GLY A 187 12.74 3.63 -7.02
CA GLY A 187 12.67 2.17 -6.95
C GLY A 187 13.55 1.56 -5.86
N LEU A 188 14.56 2.30 -5.36
CA LEU A 188 15.54 1.85 -4.37
C LEU A 188 15.70 2.84 -3.20
N PRO A 189 14.65 3.16 -2.45
CA PRO A 189 14.80 4.02 -1.27
C PRO A 189 15.78 3.37 -0.28
N ARG A 190 16.62 4.20 0.36
CA ARG A 190 17.65 3.71 1.29
C ARG A 190 17.01 3.02 2.51
N THR A 191 15.94 3.63 3.04
CA THR A 191 15.07 3.03 4.07
C THR A 191 13.64 3.51 3.84
N TRP A 192 12.67 2.93 4.56
CA TRP A 192 11.31 3.46 4.54
C TRP A 192 11.20 4.86 5.14
N ARG A 193 12.12 5.24 6.03
CA ARG A 193 12.16 6.60 6.61
C ARG A 193 12.63 7.66 5.60
N ASN A 194 13.37 7.25 4.57
CA ASN A 194 13.94 8.12 3.55
C ASN A 194 13.12 8.16 2.25
N MET A 195 11.84 7.86 2.29
CA MET A 195 10.97 7.96 1.13
C MET A 195 9.74 8.81 1.42
N ASN A 196 9.26 9.51 0.41
CA ASN A 196 7.96 10.17 0.47
C ASN A 196 6.82 9.15 0.37
N GLY A 197 5.63 9.55 0.80
CA GLY A 197 4.39 8.82 0.61
C GLY A 197 3.35 9.66 -0.12
N TYR A 198 2.47 9.00 -0.87
CA TYR A 198 1.41 9.66 -1.64
C TYR A 198 0.13 8.86 -1.55
N GLY A 199 -1.01 9.55 -1.50
CA GLY A 199 -2.31 8.89 -1.64
C GLY A 199 -2.50 8.31 -3.04
N SER A 200 -1.71 8.76 -4.00
CA SER A 200 -1.69 8.45 -5.43
C SER A 200 -3.00 8.83 -6.15
N HIS A 201 -4.13 8.37 -5.64
CA HIS A 201 -5.47 8.68 -6.15
C HIS A 201 -5.89 10.13 -5.92
N THR A 202 -6.92 10.54 -6.64
CA THR A 202 -7.72 11.71 -6.31
C THR A 202 -8.86 11.28 -5.38
N TYR A 203 -9.02 11.98 -4.27
CA TYR A 203 -10.15 11.82 -3.34
C TYR A 203 -11.02 13.06 -3.37
N MET A 204 -12.14 13.02 -2.67
CA MET A 204 -13.02 14.18 -2.48
C MET A 204 -12.97 14.66 -1.04
N TRP A 205 -12.86 15.97 -0.84
CA TRP A 205 -13.10 16.63 0.42
C TRP A 205 -14.41 17.41 0.36
N ILE A 206 -15.12 17.47 1.50
CA ILE A 206 -16.41 18.13 1.62
C ILE A 206 -16.39 18.98 2.88
N ASN A 207 -16.58 20.28 2.73
CA ASN A 207 -16.58 21.20 3.85
C ASN A 207 -17.92 21.20 4.63
N ALA A 208 -18.00 22.00 5.70
CA ALA A 208 -19.19 22.11 6.52
C ALA A 208 -20.41 22.69 5.76
N GLY A 209 -20.16 23.47 4.71
CA GLY A 209 -21.20 24.01 3.81
C GLY A 209 -21.68 23.03 2.75
N GLY A 210 -21.07 21.84 2.64
CA GLY A 210 -21.38 20.86 1.60
C GLY A 210 -20.66 21.10 0.26
N GLU A 211 -19.76 22.09 0.19
CA GLU A 211 -18.94 22.32 -0.99
C GLU A 211 -17.91 21.21 -1.15
N LYS A 212 -17.72 20.78 -2.40
CA LYS A 212 -16.86 19.65 -2.76
C LYS A 212 -15.57 20.12 -3.42
N PHE A 213 -14.49 19.42 -3.10
CA PHE A 213 -13.14 19.66 -3.64
C PHE A 213 -12.48 18.33 -3.95
N TRP A 214 -11.70 18.27 -5.01
CA TRP A 214 -10.83 17.15 -5.29
C TRP A 214 -9.50 17.35 -4.59
N VAL A 215 -8.93 16.27 -4.04
CA VAL A 215 -7.71 16.35 -3.22
C VAL A 215 -6.73 15.24 -3.58
N LYS A 216 -5.43 15.59 -3.58
CA LYS A 216 -4.30 14.63 -3.59
C LYS A 216 -3.44 14.84 -2.36
N TYR A 217 -3.00 13.74 -1.72
CA TYR A 217 -2.21 13.74 -0.48
C TYR A 217 -0.73 13.51 -0.78
N HIS A 218 0.13 14.29 -0.14
CA HIS A 218 1.58 14.24 -0.25
C HIS A 218 2.21 14.20 1.14
N PHE A 219 2.93 13.13 1.45
CA PHE A 219 3.72 12.99 2.67
C PHE A 219 5.21 13.11 2.30
N HIS A 220 5.83 14.22 2.65
CA HIS A 220 7.24 14.44 2.42
C HIS A 220 8.04 14.05 3.66
N THR A 221 9.00 13.14 3.50
CA THR A 221 9.85 12.70 4.61
C THR A 221 10.68 13.87 5.15
N ASP A 222 10.63 14.07 6.46
CA ASP A 222 11.41 15.12 7.14
C ASP A 222 12.88 14.70 7.35
N GLN A 223 13.19 13.39 7.17
CA GLN A 223 14.56 12.83 7.22
C GLN A 223 15.34 13.05 5.92
N GLY A 224 14.69 13.59 4.89
CA GLY A 224 15.23 13.69 3.55
C GLY A 224 15.21 12.38 2.77
N MET A 225 15.02 12.50 1.45
CA MET A 225 15.06 11.35 0.57
C MET A 225 16.51 10.87 0.37
N ALA A 226 16.72 9.57 0.48
CA ALA A 226 17.99 8.91 0.18
C ALA A 226 17.72 7.59 -0.54
N PHE A 227 18.68 7.16 -1.36
CA PHE A 227 18.53 6.02 -2.25
C PHE A 227 19.78 5.16 -2.26
N PHE A 228 19.60 3.88 -2.51
CA PHE A 228 20.69 2.96 -2.85
C PHE A 228 21.03 3.05 -4.35
N THR A 229 22.28 2.80 -4.67
CA THR A 229 22.66 2.35 -6.01
C THR A 229 22.21 0.90 -6.23
N ASN A 230 22.19 0.42 -7.48
CA ASN A 230 21.88 -0.99 -7.78
C ASN A 230 22.84 -1.94 -7.05
N ALA A 231 24.14 -1.64 -7.03
CA ALA A 231 25.15 -2.47 -6.38
C ALA A 231 24.96 -2.54 -4.85
N GLU A 232 24.72 -1.39 -4.21
CA GLU A 232 24.46 -1.34 -2.76
C GLU A 232 23.18 -2.08 -2.39
N ALA A 233 22.10 -1.91 -3.17
CA ALA A 233 20.83 -2.60 -2.93
C ALA A 233 20.97 -4.12 -3.04
N SER A 234 21.73 -4.58 -4.04
CA SER A 234 22.02 -6.00 -4.23
C SER A 234 22.87 -6.59 -3.12
N ALA A 235 23.93 -5.90 -2.74
CA ALA A 235 24.79 -6.32 -1.62
C ALA A 235 23.98 -6.40 -0.32
N MET A 236 23.11 -5.41 -0.07
CA MET A 236 22.23 -5.39 1.10
C MET A 236 21.20 -6.52 1.05
N ALA A 237 20.60 -6.80 -0.11
CA ALA A 237 19.66 -7.91 -0.27
C ALA A 237 20.28 -9.26 0.09
N GLY A 238 21.57 -9.46 -0.19
CA GLY A 238 22.31 -10.67 0.17
C GLY A 238 22.75 -10.73 1.64
N SER A 239 23.01 -9.59 2.27
CA SER A 239 23.51 -9.53 3.65
C SER A 239 22.41 -9.40 4.70
N ASP A 240 21.34 -8.67 4.41
CA ASP A 240 20.19 -8.46 5.30
C ASP A 240 18.89 -8.26 4.50
N ALA A 241 18.15 -9.33 4.32
CA ALA A 241 16.86 -9.30 3.63
C ALA A 241 15.79 -8.47 4.37
N ASP A 242 15.96 -8.22 5.67
CA ASP A 242 15.04 -7.47 6.52
C ASP A 242 15.54 -6.06 6.86
N PHE A 243 16.44 -5.50 6.05
CA PHE A 243 17.15 -4.25 6.35
C PHE A 243 16.19 -3.08 6.65
N HIS A 244 15.19 -2.82 5.82
CA HIS A 244 14.24 -1.71 6.05
C HIS A 244 13.37 -1.96 7.29
N ARG A 245 12.96 -3.20 7.52
CA ARG A 245 12.22 -3.60 8.73
C ARG A 245 13.05 -3.35 9.98
N ARG A 246 14.30 -3.78 9.97
CA ARG A 246 15.24 -3.59 11.07
C ARG A 246 15.51 -2.11 11.34
N ASP A 247 15.78 -1.32 10.30
CA ASP A 247 16.02 0.12 10.38
C ASP A 247 14.86 0.86 11.06
N LEU A 248 13.62 0.63 10.60
CA LEU A 248 12.44 1.28 11.16
C LEU A 248 12.24 0.90 12.63
N PHE A 249 12.34 -0.39 12.95
CA PHE A 249 12.13 -0.89 14.30
C PHE A 249 13.18 -0.34 15.28
N GLN A 250 14.45 -0.37 14.89
CA GLN A 250 15.54 0.12 15.74
C GLN A 250 15.51 1.63 15.92
N ALA A 251 15.22 2.40 14.87
CA ALA A 251 15.09 3.84 14.95
C ALA A 251 14.05 4.24 16.00
N ILE A 252 12.86 3.64 15.94
CA ILE A 252 11.80 3.92 16.91
C ILE A 252 12.18 3.47 18.33
N ALA A 253 12.81 2.29 18.46
CA ALA A 253 13.26 1.78 19.76
C ALA A 253 14.31 2.67 20.43
N HIS A 254 15.15 3.34 19.64
CA HIS A 254 16.17 4.28 20.13
C HIS A 254 15.65 5.71 20.31
N GLY A 255 14.35 5.97 20.02
CA GLY A 255 13.75 7.31 20.14
C GLY A 255 13.96 8.21 18.91
N ASP A 256 14.56 7.71 17.83
CA ASP A 256 14.66 8.41 16.54
C ASP A 256 13.35 8.20 15.76
N HIS A 257 12.37 9.01 16.11
CA HIS A 257 11.00 8.89 15.61
C HIS A 257 10.88 9.51 14.21
N PRO A 258 10.74 8.71 13.14
CA PRO A 258 10.60 9.24 11.79
C PRO A 258 9.30 10.00 11.62
N SER A 259 9.36 11.10 10.84
CA SER A 259 8.21 11.95 10.57
C SER A 259 8.07 12.33 9.10
N TRP A 260 6.86 12.72 8.73
CA TRP A 260 6.51 13.18 7.39
C TRP A 260 5.59 14.41 7.49
N THR A 261 5.93 15.43 6.75
CA THR A 261 5.03 16.58 6.54
C THR A 261 3.94 16.21 5.54
N LEU A 262 2.68 16.24 6.00
CA LEU A 262 1.50 16.11 5.15
C LEU A 262 1.16 17.43 4.50
N SER A 263 1.09 17.43 3.17
CA SER A 263 0.54 18.50 2.36
C SER A 263 -0.51 17.95 1.40
N VAL A 264 -1.39 18.80 0.90
CA VAL A 264 -2.42 18.44 -0.08
C VAL A 264 -2.42 19.40 -1.26
N GLN A 265 -2.82 18.89 -2.42
CA GLN A 265 -3.26 19.71 -3.56
C GLN A 265 -4.79 19.71 -3.57
N ILE A 266 -5.39 20.88 -3.75
CA ILE A 266 -6.85 21.07 -3.78
C ILE A 266 -7.27 21.62 -5.14
N MET A 267 -8.23 20.98 -5.76
CA MET A 267 -8.86 21.42 -7.00
C MET A 267 -10.35 21.67 -6.74
N PRO A 268 -10.90 22.85 -7.08
CA PRO A 268 -12.34 23.08 -7.04
C PRO A 268 -13.10 22.03 -7.85
N TYR A 269 -14.25 21.56 -7.34
CA TYR A 269 -15.00 20.45 -7.92
C TYR A 269 -15.27 20.61 -9.41
N ILE A 270 -15.71 21.81 -9.82
CA ILE A 270 -16.11 22.08 -11.21
C ILE A 270 -14.91 22.09 -12.18
N GLU A 271 -13.71 22.45 -11.72
CA GLU A 271 -12.52 22.56 -12.58
C GLU A 271 -12.08 21.21 -13.14
N ALA A 272 -12.44 20.10 -12.48
CA ALA A 272 -12.14 18.77 -12.97
C ALA A 272 -12.72 18.49 -14.37
N LYS A 273 -13.83 19.16 -14.74
CA LYS A 273 -14.47 18.98 -16.06
C LYS A 273 -13.62 19.57 -17.19
N THR A 274 -12.88 20.63 -16.92
CA THR A 274 -12.15 21.43 -17.94
C THR A 274 -10.64 21.40 -17.80
N TYR A 275 -10.11 20.77 -16.74
CA TYR A 275 -8.66 20.70 -16.56
C TYR A 275 -7.99 19.97 -17.74
N ARG A 276 -6.79 20.42 -18.16
CA ARG A 276 -6.11 19.96 -19.40
C ARG A 276 -5.78 18.47 -19.44
N ILE A 277 -5.67 17.84 -18.26
CA ILE A 277 -5.55 16.38 -18.13
C ILE A 277 -6.72 15.83 -17.31
N ASN A 278 -7.00 14.54 -17.43
CA ASN A 278 -7.99 13.91 -16.56
C ASN A 278 -7.48 13.85 -15.12
N PRO A 279 -8.06 14.60 -14.16
CA PRO A 279 -7.58 14.65 -12.79
C PRO A 279 -7.80 13.33 -12.02
N PHE A 280 -8.60 12.41 -12.57
CA PHE A 280 -8.87 11.09 -12.01
C PHE A 280 -8.03 9.98 -12.66
N ASP A 281 -7.15 10.32 -13.59
CA ASP A 281 -6.16 9.38 -14.13
C ASP A 281 -5.02 9.18 -13.14
N LEU A 282 -4.95 7.97 -12.57
CA LEU A 282 -3.94 7.59 -11.60
C LEU A 282 -2.52 7.58 -12.17
N THR A 283 -2.34 7.61 -13.48
CA THR A 283 -1.02 7.66 -14.14
C THR A 283 -0.46 9.07 -14.30
N LYS A 284 -1.22 10.09 -13.88
CA LYS A 284 -0.90 11.51 -14.05
C LYS A 284 -0.74 12.23 -12.71
N THR A 285 0.10 13.24 -12.71
CA THR A 285 0.25 14.19 -11.60
C THR A 285 -0.39 15.53 -11.97
N TRP A 286 -0.92 16.23 -10.96
CA TRP A 286 -1.32 17.63 -11.13
C TRP A 286 -0.10 18.53 -11.00
N SER A 287 -0.07 19.60 -11.81
CA SER A 287 0.98 20.60 -11.71
C SER A 287 0.90 21.36 -10.37
N HIS A 288 2.04 21.51 -9.70
CA HIS A 288 2.13 22.33 -8.48
C HIS A 288 1.96 23.83 -8.78
N ASN A 289 2.16 24.26 -10.03
CA ASN A 289 1.89 25.64 -10.45
C ASN A 289 0.40 25.92 -10.52
N ASP A 290 -0.41 24.91 -10.89
CA ASP A 290 -1.86 25.06 -10.99
C ASP A 290 -2.53 24.85 -9.63
N TYR A 291 -2.10 23.81 -8.89
CA TYR A 291 -2.59 23.46 -7.57
C TYR A 291 -1.40 23.32 -6.61
N PRO A 292 -1.02 24.40 -5.93
CA PRO A 292 0.13 24.40 -5.02
C PRO A 292 -0.14 23.53 -3.78
N LEU A 293 0.94 23.07 -3.17
CA LEU A 293 0.87 22.28 -1.94
C LEU A 293 0.44 23.14 -0.75
N ILE A 294 -0.58 22.71 -0.04
CA ILE A 294 -1.08 23.32 1.21
C ILE A 294 -0.67 22.39 2.36
N LYS A 295 0.13 22.91 3.29
CA LYS A 295 0.58 22.14 4.47
C LYS A 295 -0.59 21.90 5.43
N VAL A 296 -0.79 20.64 5.83
CA VAL A 296 -1.85 20.19 6.74
C VAL A 296 -1.30 19.88 8.13
N GLY A 297 -0.22 19.11 8.23
CA GLY A 297 0.28 18.66 9.52
C GLY A 297 1.51 17.79 9.41
N THR A 298 1.82 17.07 10.49
CA THR A 298 2.97 16.16 10.55
C THR A 298 2.55 14.81 11.12
N MET A 299 2.89 13.74 10.42
CA MET A 299 2.81 12.36 10.87
C MET A 299 4.13 11.98 11.53
N THR A 300 4.10 11.40 12.73
CA THR A 300 5.28 10.89 13.43
C THR A 300 5.03 9.47 13.89
N LEU A 301 5.95 8.54 13.59
CA LEU A 301 5.90 7.17 14.07
C LEU A 301 6.76 7.04 15.32
N ASN A 302 6.17 6.68 16.46
CA ASN A 302 6.82 6.74 17.76
C ASN A 302 6.65 5.48 18.61
N ARG A 303 6.01 4.42 18.07
CA ARG A 303 5.80 3.17 18.81
C ARG A 303 5.85 1.96 17.87
N ASN A 304 6.69 1.01 18.24
CA ASN A 304 6.76 -0.30 17.58
C ASN A 304 5.54 -1.18 17.91
N PRO A 305 5.20 -2.16 17.08
CA PRO A 305 4.23 -3.18 17.45
C PRO A 305 4.78 -4.03 18.64
N GLU A 306 3.89 -4.40 19.53
CA GLU A 306 4.18 -5.35 20.62
C GLU A 306 4.22 -6.81 20.12
N ASN A 307 3.39 -7.09 19.10
CA ASN A 307 3.34 -8.37 18.42
C ASN A 307 3.16 -8.15 16.91
N PHE A 308 4.12 -8.62 16.13
CA PHE A 308 4.12 -8.41 14.67
C PHE A 308 2.92 -9.07 13.98
N PHE A 309 2.58 -10.31 14.36
CA PHE A 309 1.48 -11.03 13.74
C PHE A 309 0.13 -10.36 14.03
N ALA A 310 -0.15 -10.12 15.31
CA ALA A 310 -1.43 -9.55 15.73
C ALA A 310 -1.66 -8.11 15.20
N GLN A 311 -0.59 -7.29 15.17
CA GLN A 311 -0.73 -5.85 14.92
C GLN A 311 -0.26 -5.40 13.53
N ILE A 312 0.53 -6.21 12.83
CA ILE A 312 1.02 -5.88 11.47
C ILE A 312 0.53 -6.89 10.43
N GLU A 313 0.67 -8.20 10.71
CA GLU A 313 0.24 -9.22 9.75
C GLU A 313 -1.28 -9.24 9.62
N GLN A 314 -2.01 -9.14 10.70
CA GLN A 314 -3.48 -9.07 10.72
C GLN A 314 -4.06 -7.66 10.47
N ALA A 315 -3.23 -6.63 10.33
CA ALA A 315 -3.70 -5.30 9.97
C ALA A 315 -4.36 -5.31 8.58
N ALA A 316 -5.56 -4.76 8.51
CA ALA A 316 -6.38 -4.67 7.31
C ALA A 316 -6.58 -3.21 6.93
N PHE A 317 -6.28 -2.87 5.69
CA PHE A 317 -6.47 -1.54 5.12
C PHE A 317 -7.48 -1.61 3.97
N SER A 318 -8.26 -0.56 3.80
CA SER A 318 -9.14 -0.40 2.63
C SER A 318 -9.27 1.07 2.25
N PRO A 319 -8.99 1.46 1.00
CA PRO A 319 -9.21 2.83 0.56
C PRO A 319 -10.70 3.23 0.56
N GLY A 320 -11.62 2.27 0.74
CA GLY A 320 -13.04 2.52 0.94
C GLY A 320 -13.42 2.92 2.39
N ASN A 321 -12.49 2.84 3.33
CA ASN A 321 -12.73 3.31 4.70
C ASN A 321 -12.57 4.84 4.74
N THR A 322 -13.68 5.56 4.67
CA THR A 322 -13.74 7.02 4.73
C THR A 322 -14.55 7.47 5.95
N VAL A 323 -14.42 8.75 6.30
CA VAL A 323 -15.17 9.40 7.39
C VAL A 323 -15.90 10.63 6.86
N PRO A 324 -16.89 11.19 7.58
CA PRO A 324 -17.59 12.41 7.15
C PRO A 324 -16.61 13.52 6.74
N GLY A 325 -16.87 14.14 5.58
CA GLY A 325 -15.98 15.15 5.00
C GLY A 325 -14.90 14.60 4.06
N ILE A 326 -14.82 13.28 3.86
CA ILE A 326 -13.94 12.61 2.91
C ILE A 326 -14.77 11.63 2.08
N GLY A 327 -14.65 11.70 0.75
CA GLY A 327 -15.30 10.79 -0.18
C GLY A 327 -14.33 10.20 -1.20
N LEU A 328 -14.80 9.22 -1.95
CA LEU A 328 -14.10 8.67 -3.10
C LEU A 328 -14.24 9.61 -4.31
N SER A 329 -13.66 9.25 -5.44
CA SER A 329 -13.73 9.99 -6.68
C SER A 329 -14.05 9.06 -7.87
N PRO A 330 -14.31 9.60 -9.08
CA PRO A 330 -14.48 8.80 -10.29
C PRO A 330 -13.21 8.05 -10.78
N ASP A 331 -12.12 8.10 -10.06
CA ASP A 331 -10.92 7.31 -10.35
C ASP A 331 -11.26 5.81 -10.35
N LYS A 332 -11.24 5.19 -11.54
CA LYS A 332 -11.63 3.78 -11.72
C LYS A 332 -10.80 2.83 -10.85
N MET A 333 -9.49 3.10 -10.71
CA MET A 333 -8.61 2.29 -9.87
C MET A 333 -8.98 2.40 -8.40
N LEU A 334 -9.32 3.60 -7.90
CA LEU A 334 -9.77 3.80 -6.52
C LEU A 334 -11.04 2.99 -6.23
N LEU A 335 -12.02 3.07 -7.12
CA LEU A 335 -13.29 2.35 -6.97
C LEU A 335 -13.09 0.83 -7.00
N GLY A 336 -12.27 0.32 -7.93
CA GLY A 336 -11.92 -1.10 -7.97
C GLY A 336 -11.18 -1.57 -6.71
N ARG A 337 -10.29 -0.74 -6.16
CA ARG A 337 -9.57 -1.02 -4.93
C ARG A 337 -10.47 -1.01 -3.69
N ALA A 338 -11.43 -0.08 -3.61
CA ALA A 338 -12.39 -0.02 -2.50
C ALA A 338 -13.17 -1.34 -2.35
N PHE A 339 -13.51 -1.98 -3.46
CA PHE A 339 -14.13 -3.31 -3.48
C PHE A 339 -13.12 -4.42 -3.12
N ALA A 340 -11.98 -4.47 -3.83
CA ALA A 340 -11.05 -5.60 -3.77
C ALA A 340 -10.37 -5.79 -2.42
N TYR A 341 -10.09 -4.71 -1.67
CA TYR A 341 -9.39 -4.81 -0.40
C TYR A 341 -10.21 -5.51 0.68
N ASN A 342 -11.49 -5.19 0.80
CA ASN A 342 -12.36 -5.83 1.79
C ASN A 342 -12.61 -7.30 1.46
N ASP A 343 -12.70 -7.67 0.18
CA ASP A 343 -12.78 -9.05 -0.27
C ASP A 343 -11.50 -9.83 0.11
N ALA A 344 -10.34 -9.27 -0.20
CA ALA A 344 -9.05 -9.86 0.15
C ALA A 344 -8.87 -10.06 1.66
N GLN A 345 -9.33 -9.14 2.51
CA GLN A 345 -9.23 -9.27 3.96
C GLN A 345 -10.15 -10.37 4.50
N ARG A 346 -11.36 -10.53 3.95
CA ARG A 346 -12.25 -11.64 4.32
C ARG A 346 -11.62 -12.99 4.01
N ASN A 347 -10.99 -13.13 2.85
CA ASN A 347 -10.26 -14.34 2.48
C ASN A 347 -9.02 -14.59 3.34
N ARG A 348 -8.24 -13.54 3.63
CA ARG A 348 -6.94 -13.66 4.30
C ARG A 348 -7.05 -13.81 5.82
N ILE A 349 -7.97 -13.10 6.46
CA ILE A 349 -8.07 -13.00 7.93
C ILE A 349 -9.37 -13.65 8.42
N GLY A 350 -10.47 -13.46 7.69
CA GLY A 350 -11.79 -14.00 8.06
C GLY A 350 -12.88 -12.93 8.03
N THR A 351 -14.13 -13.38 8.11
CA THR A 351 -15.34 -12.55 7.98
C THR A 351 -15.33 -11.37 8.94
N ASN A 352 -14.92 -11.58 10.17
CA ASN A 352 -14.95 -10.59 11.25
C ASN A 352 -13.61 -9.88 11.48
N PHE A 353 -12.76 -9.74 10.45
CA PHE A 353 -11.44 -9.13 10.56
C PHE A 353 -11.45 -7.71 11.15
N HIS A 354 -12.54 -6.97 10.97
CA HIS A 354 -12.73 -5.62 11.52
C HIS A 354 -12.97 -5.59 13.03
N GLN A 355 -13.26 -6.73 13.67
CA GLN A 355 -13.40 -6.86 15.13
C GLN A 355 -12.03 -7.01 15.82
N LEU A 356 -10.97 -7.37 15.09
CA LEU A 356 -9.62 -7.47 15.66
C LEU A 356 -9.14 -6.12 16.22
N PRO A 357 -8.46 -6.08 17.37
CA PRO A 357 -8.06 -4.82 18.02
C PRO A 357 -7.34 -3.83 17.10
N VAL A 358 -6.45 -4.32 16.21
CA VAL A 358 -5.71 -3.48 15.27
C VAL A 358 -6.59 -2.89 14.16
N ASN A 359 -7.72 -3.52 13.86
CA ASN A 359 -8.63 -3.09 12.79
C ASN A 359 -9.87 -2.37 13.31
N ARG A 360 -10.15 -2.54 14.58
CA ARG A 360 -11.34 -1.99 15.22
C ARG A 360 -11.27 -0.47 15.34
N PRO A 361 -12.34 0.27 15.00
CA PRO A 361 -12.40 1.70 15.27
C PRO A 361 -12.52 1.96 16.79
N LYS A 362 -12.13 3.18 17.21
CA LYS A 362 -12.25 3.64 18.59
C LYS A 362 -13.69 4.02 18.96
N VAL A 363 -14.52 4.31 17.97
CA VAL A 363 -15.93 4.66 18.13
C VAL A 363 -16.81 3.40 18.17
N ALA A 364 -18.02 3.53 18.72
CA ALA A 364 -18.99 2.45 18.74
C ALA A 364 -19.38 2.04 17.31
N VAL A 365 -19.51 0.73 17.11
CA VAL A 365 -19.95 0.16 15.83
C VAL A 365 -21.36 -0.42 16.01
N ASN A 366 -22.32 0.13 15.27
CA ASN A 366 -23.71 -0.29 15.24
C ASN A 366 -24.05 -0.74 13.81
N THR A 367 -23.62 -1.93 13.45
CA THR A 367 -23.79 -2.49 12.10
C THR A 367 -24.80 -3.61 12.07
N TYR A 368 -25.37 -3.90 10.90
CA TYR A 368 -26.16 -5.11 10.63
C TYR A 368 -25.32 -6.30 10.12
N MET A 369 -23.99 -6.19 10.17
CA MET A 369 -23.08 -7.31 9.91
C MET A 369 -22.90 -8.12 11.18
N PHE A 370 -23.76 -9.10 11.37
CA PHE A 370 -23.79 -9.98 12.54
C PHE A 370 -23.21 -11.35 12.21
N ASP A 371 -22.90 -12.10 13.28
CA ASP A 371 -22.52 -13.50 13.24
C ASP A 371 -21.28 -13.80 12.38
N GLY A 372 -21.14 -15.02 11.92
CA GLY A 372 -19.97 -15.49 11.20
C GLY A 372 -18.82 -15.93 12.12
N GLN A 373 -17.81 -16.52 11.49
CA GLN A 373 -16.67 -17.10 12.21
C GLN A 373 -15.95 -16.07 13.09
N MET A 374 -15.62 -16.48 14.32
CA MET A 374 -14.86 -15.72 15.30
C MET A 374 -15.50 -14.39 15.70
N THR A 375 -16.82 -14.25 15.57
CA THR A 375 -17.51 -13.09 16.13
C THR A 375 -17.44 -13.12 17.65
N TYR A 376 -17.09 -12.00 18.26
CA TYR A 376 -17.11 -11.84 19.73
C TYR A 376 -17.74 -10.51 20.17
N HIS A 377 -17.91 -9.57 19.24
CA HIS A 377 -18.72 -8.37 19.46
C HIS A 377 -20.14 -8.62 19.03
N HIS A 378 -21.07 -8.19 19.87
CA HIS A 378 -22.50 -8.30 19.60
C HIS A 378 -23.24 -7.04 20.07
N SER A 379 -24.43 -6.81 19.53
CA SER A 379 -25.32 -5.70 19.89
C SER A 379 -26.42 -6.13 20.87
N GLY A 380 -26.18 -7.18 21.67
CA GLY A 380 -27.18 -7.74 22.59
C GLY A 380 -28.36 -8.32 21.83
N ASN A 381 -29.59 -7.93 22.22
CA ASN A 381 -30.85 -8.33 21.58
C ASN A 381 -31.39 -7.27 20.60
N ALA A 382 -30.57 -6.36 20.13
CA ALA A 382 -31.00 -5.37 19.14
C ALA A 382 -31.50 -6.05 17.85
N PRO A 383 -32.49 -5.46 17.15
CA PRO A 383 -32.98 -6.02 15.90
C PRO A 383 -31.88 -6.19 14.88
N VAL A 384 -31.91 -7.30 14.12
CA VAL A 384 -30.94 -7.67 13.11
C VAL A 384 -31.35 -7.24 11.68
N TYR A 385 -32.36 -6.38 11.58
CA TYR A 385 -32.95 -5.93 10.33
C TYR A 385 -33.39 -4.46 10.40
N VAL A 386 -33.54 -3.82 9.25
CA VAL A 386 -34.05 -2.46 9.09
C VAL A 386 -34.98 -2.39 7.90
N PRO A 387 -36.10 -1.61 7.94
CA PRO A 387 -36.60 -0.86 9.11
C PRO A 387 -37.19 -1.76 10.16
N ASN A 388 -37.17 -1.32 11.43
CA ASN A 388 -37.81 -2.02 12.55
C ASN A 388 -38.53 -1.02 13.47
N ASN A 389 -39.41 -1.52 14.35
CA ASN A 389 -40.16 -0.70 15.28
C ASN A 389 -39.57 -0.71 16.72
N ASP A 390 -38.49 -1.46 16.92
CA ASP A 390 -37.82 -1.61 18.22
C ASP A 390 -36.67 -0.61 18.41
N GLY A 391 -36.51 0.32 17.45
CA GLY A 391 -35.86 1.57 17.62
C GLY A 391 -34.34 1.61 17.38
N ARG A 392 -33.63 0.56 16.93
CA ARG A 392 -32.16 0.68 16.69
C ARG A 392 -31.56 -0.52 15.97
N PRO A 393 -30.43 -0.30 15.24
CA PRO A 393 -29.83 0.96 14.80
C PRO A 393 -30.59 1.61 13.63
N TRP A 394 -30.39 2.95 13.41
CA TRP A 394 -30.98 3.70 12.30
C TRP A 394 -29.87 4.37 11.50
N ALA A 395 -30.08 4.56 10.20
CA ALA A 395 -29.22 5.42 9.41
C ALA A 395 -29.36 6.88 9.88
N ASP A 396 -28.25 7.49 10.27
CA ASP A 396 -28.19 8.93 10.56
C ASP A 396 -28.06 9.71 9.26
N GLN A 397 -29.19 10.18 8.75
CA GLN A 397 -29.24 10.98 7.52
C GLN A 397 -28.58 12.34 7.67
N ASN A 398 -28.45 12.87 8.88
CA ASN A 398 -27.78 14.14 9.15
C ASN A 398 -26.27 13.97 9.31
N GLY A 399 -25.81 12.80 9.73
CA GLY A 399 -24.39 12.45 9.86
C GLY A 399 -23.72 12.10 8.55
N VAL A 400 -24.53 11.66 7.56
CA VAL A 400 -24.02 11.30 6.24
C VAL A 400 -23.87 12.54 5.38
N VAL A 401 -22.66 12.81 4.92
CA VAL A 401 -22.42 13.82 3.88
C VAL A 401 -22.68 13.18 2.54
N ALA A 402 -23.46 13.85 1.69
CA ALA A 402 -23.64 13.42 0.31
C ALA A 402 -22.30 13.53 -0.43
N ASP A 403 -21.56 12.42 -0.47
CA ASP A 403 -20.25 12.28 -1.12
C ASP A 403 -20.37 11.87 -2.60
N GLY A 404 -21.59 11.86 -3.15
CA GLY A 404 -21.85 11.56 -4.55
C GLY A 404 -21.26 12.61 -5.49
N TRP A 405 -20.94 12.20 -6.70
CA TRP A 405 -20.59 13.07 -7.83
C TRP A 405 -21.53 12.85 -9.00
N GLU A 406 -21.60 13.84 -9.90
CA GLU A 406 -22.38 13.70 -11.12
C GLU A 406 -21.67 12.75 -12.10
N ALA A 407 -22.41 11.80 -12.64
CA ALA A 407 -21.99 10.92 -13.71
C ALA A 407 -23.14 10.75 -14.70
N ASP A 408 -22.87 10.92 -15.97
CA ASP A 408 -23.80 10.67 -17.07
C ASP A 408 -23.11 9.89 -18.19
N GLY A 409 -23.87 9.31 -19.10
CA GLY A 409 -23.38 8.54 -20.22
C GLY A 409 -23.94 7.13 -20.32
N GLU A 410 -23.60 6.45 -21.38
CA GLU A 410 -24.04 5.08 -21.66
C GLU A 410 -23.22 4.07 -20.85
N MET A 411 -23.84 2.96 -20.44
CA MET A 411 -23.15 1.80 -19.86
C MET A 411 -22.41 1.04 -20.97
N LEU A 412 -21.10 1.20 -21.04
CA LEU A 412 -20.29 0.56 -22.08
C LEU A 412 -18.89 0.16 -21.57
N ARG A 413 -18.28 -0.77 -22.29
CA ARG A 413 -16.86 -1.10 -22.15
C ARG A 413 -16.08 -0.35 -23.22
N SER A 414 -15.46 0.77 -22.85
CA SER A 414 -14.68 1.59 -23.79
C SER A 414 -13.21 1.59 -23.44
N THR A 415 -12.39 1.80 -24.45
CA THR A 415 -11.03 2.24 -24.24
C THR A 415 -11.04 3.63 -23.57
N TYR A 416 -10.02 3.88 -22.76
CA TYR A 416 -9.84 5.20 -22.14
C TYR A 416 -9.61 6.26 -23.23
N THR A 417 -10.39 7.34 -23.20
CA THR A 417 -10.21 8.48 -24.11
C THR A 417 -9.36 9.52 -23.42
N LEU A 418 -8.19 9.81 -23.98
CA LEU A 418 -7.27 10.83 -23.48
C LEU A 418 -7.81 12.23 -23.84
N ARG A 419 -7.59 13.19 -22.96
CA ARG A 419 -7.74 14.61 -23.27
C ARG A 419 -6.57 15.07 -24.17
N PRO A 420 -6.67 16.20 -24.89
CA PRO A 420 -5.62 16.63 -25.83
C PRO A 420 -4.21 16.74 -25.23
N GLU A 421 -4.09 17.10 -23.96
CA GLU A 421 -2.80 17.25 -23.26
C GLU A 421 -2.48 16.07 -22.30
N ASP A 422 -3.21 14.98 -22.40
CA ASP A 422 -3.23 13.85 -21.47
C ASP A 422 -2.64 12.58 -22.12
N ASP A 423 -1.53 12.72 -22.85
CA ASP A 423 -0.80 11.60 -23.41
C ASP A 423 0.02 10.84 -22.36
N ASP A 424 0.51 9.65 -22.72
CA ASP A 424 1.22 8.77 -21.78
C ASP A 424 2.72 9.03 -21.66
N PHE A 425 3.31 9.91 -22.50
CA PHE A 425 4.77 10.09 -22.60
C PHE A 425 5.26 11.50 -22.23
N THR A 426 4.42 12.52 -22.26
CA THR A 426 4.82 13.90 -21.95
C THR A 426 5.29 14.04 -20.50
N GLN A 427 4.53 13.58 -19.51
CA GLN A 427 4.92 13.71 -18.10
C GLN A 427 6.20 12.92 -17.74
N PRO A 428 6.38 11.64 -18.14
CA PRO A 428 7.66 10.95 -17.93
C PRO A 428 8.82 11.61 -18.67
N GLY A 429 8.59 12.14 -19.87
CA GLY A 429 9.62 12.91 -20.59
C GLY A 429 10.03 14.18 -19.85
N ILE A 430 9.10 14.90 -19.23
CA ILE A 430 9.41 16.05 -18.37
C ILE A 430 10.21 15.60 -17.15
N LEU A 431 9.87 14.47 -16.52
CA LEU A 431 10.62 13.90 -15.40
C LEU A 431 12.09 13.66 -15.79
N VAL A 432 12.34 13.03 -16.94
CA VAL A 432 13.68 12.72 -17.42
C VAL A 432 14.46 14.00 -17.78
N ARG A 433 13.85 14.91 -18.54
CA ARG A 433 14.56 16.09 -19.10
C ARG A 433 14.73 17.22 -18.09
N LYS A 434 13.72 17.45 -17.21
CA LYS A 434 13.69 18.66 -16.36
C LYS A 434 13.91 18.39 -14.88
N VAL A 435 13.60 17.18 -14.41
CA VAL A 435 13.71 16.83 -12.98
C VAL A 435 14.98 16.03 -12.69
N PHE A 436 15.34 15.09 -13.58
CA PHE A 436 16.58 14.35 -13.43
C PHE A 436 17.77 15.17 -13.91
N ASN A 437 18.80 15.25 -13.06
CA ASN A 437 20.12 15.73 -13.48
C ASN A 437 20.84 14.64 -14.30
N GLU A 438 22.04 14.95 -14.85
CA GLU A 438 22.77 14.01 -15.69
C GLU A 438 23.14 12.72 -14.96
N ALA A 439 23.54 12.80 -13.69
CA ALA A 439 23.85 11.59 -12.89
C ALA A 439 22.65 10.66 -12.77
N LYS A 440 21.45 11.22 -12.53
CA LYS A 440 20.19 10.44 -12.43
C LYS A 440 19.79 9.84 -13.79
N ARG A 441 19.98 10.58 -14.90
CA ARG A 441 19.74 10.04 -16.25
C ARG A 441 20.69 8.89 -16.56
N ASN A 442 21.97 9.03 -16.24
CA ASN A 442 22.96 7.97 -16.43
C ASN A 442 22.59 6.72 -15.61
N ALA A 443 22.24 6.87 -14.34
CA ALA A 443 21.79 5.77 -13.48
C ALA A 443 20.51 5.09 -14.01
N LEU A 444 19.56 5.87 -14.56
CA LEU A 444 18.36 5.34 -15.21
C LEU A 444 18.73 4.49 -16.44
N ILE A 445 19.62 5.00 -17.32
CA ILE A 445 20.07 4.30 -18.52
C ILE A 445 20.75 2.97 -18.14
N GLU A 446 21.65 2.97 -17.16
CA GLU A 446 22.30 1.76 -16.65
C GLU A 446 21.28 0.74 -16.13
N THR A 447 20.34 1.21 -15.32
CA THR A 447 19.32 0.35 -14.72
C THR A 447 18.43 -0.30 -15.78
N VAL A 448 17.95 0.49 -16.75
CA VAL A 448 17.09 -0.02 -17.83
C VAL A 448 17.83 -0.98 -18.73
N ALA A 449 19.03 -0.60 -19.19
CA ALA A 449 19.85 -1.45 -20.06
C ALA A 449 20.19 -2.78 -19.38
N GLY A 450 20.61 -2.74 -18.12
CA GLY A 450 20.88 -3.95 -17.34
C GLY A 450 19.65 -4.84 -17.17
N SER A 451 18.46 -4.24 -16.91
CA SER A 451 17.20 -4.99 -16.83
C SER A 451 16.82 -5.66 -18.17
N LEU A 452 17.02 -4.97 -19.29
CA LEU A 452 16.75 -5.51 -20.62
C LEU A 452 17.72 -6.65 -20.99
N LEU A 453 18.99 -6.53 -20.63
CA LEU A 453 20.00 -7.58 -20.81
C LEU A 453 19.73 -8.81 -19.93
N GLY A 454 18.96 -8.66 -18.86
CA GLY A 454 18.52 -9.76 -17.98
C GLY A 454 17.39 -10.61 -18.58
N GLY A 455 17.49 -11.01 -19.86
CA GLY A 455 16.66 -12.01 -20.50
C GLY A 455 15.47 -11.50 -21.33
N VAL A 456 15.39 -10.19 -21.60
CA VAL A 456 14.33 -9.66 -22.48
C VAL A 456 14.62 -9.98 -23.95
N ARG A 457 13.66 -10.60 -24.62
CA ARG A 457 13.79 -11.14 -25.99
C ARG A 457 12.94 -10.35 -26.99
N GLN A 458 13.23 -10.50 -28.30
CA GLN A 458 12.37 -9.98 -29.35
C GLN A 458 10.99 -10.69 -29.31
N PRO A 459 9.89 -10.00 -29.70
CA PRO A 459 9.81 -8.60 -30.14
C PRO A 459 9.74 -7.56 -28.99
N VAL A 460 9.67 -8.01 -27.73
CA VAL A 460 9.52 -7.13 -26.54
C VAL A 460 10.70 -6.17 -26.42
N LEU A 461 11.92 -6.61 -26.72
CA LEU A 461 13.10 -5.77 -26.68
C LEU A 461 13.00 -4.59 -27.65
N GLY A 462 12.51 -4.82 -28.88
CA GLY A 462 12.27 -3.73 -29.85
C GLY A 462 11.24 -2.73 -29.34
N ARG A 463 10.12 -3.21 -28.78
CA ARG A 463 9.10 -2.33 -28.16
C ARG A 463 9.64 -1.54 -26.98
N ALA A 464 10.57 -2.12 -26.19
CA ALA A 464 11.19 -1.41 -25.08
C ALA A 464 12.06 -0.23 -25.57
N PHE A 465 12.78 -0.38 -26.67
CA PHE A 465 13.52 0.73 -27.26
C PHE A 465 12.59 1.84 -27.74
N GLU A 466 11.51 1.51 -28.47
CA GLU A 466 10.50 2.47 -28.90
C GLU A 466 9.83 3.18 -27.70
N TYR A 467 9.50 2.44 -26.68
CA TYR A 467 8.89 2.96 -25.45
C TYR A 467 9.77 4.04 -24.79
N TRP A 468 11.08 3.78 -24.62
CA TRP A 468 12.01 4.75 -24.06
C TRP A 468 12.30 5.91 -24.98
N GLN A 469 12.37 5.70 -26.30
CA GLN A 469 12.51 6.78 -27.28
C GLN A 469 11.30 7.72 -27.28
N ARG A 470 10.09 7.20 -27.04
CA ARG A 470 8.89 8.00 -26.89
C ARG A 470 8.87 8.81 -25.58
N ILE A 471 9.44 8.30 -24.49
CA ILE A 471 9.62 9.05 -23.25
C ILE A 471 10.63 10.18 -23.46
N ASP A 472 11.82 9.84 -23.98
CA ASP A 472 12.88 10.79 -24.29
C ASP A 472 13.84 10.20 -25.35
N ALA A 473 13.91 10.84 -26.50
CA ALA A 473 14.64 10.31 -27.66
C ALA A 473 16.14 10.07 -27.42
N GLU A 474 16.79 10.94 -26.64
CA GLU A 474 18.22 10.79 -26.31
C GLU A 474 18.43 9.63 -25.34
N THR A 475 17.66 9.60 -24.26
CA THR A 475 17.71 8.53 -23.25
C THR A 475 17.42 7.17 -23.90
N GLY A 476 16.41 7.08 -24.75
CA GLY A 476 16.04 5.84 -25.43
C GLY A 476 17.15 5.34 -26.37
N ARG A 477 17.80 6.21 -27.14
CA ARG A 477 18.95 5.82 -27.97
C ARG A 477 20.12 5.32 -27.13
N ARG A 478 20.46 6.01 -26.05
CA ARG A 478 21.56 5.60 -25.15
C ARG A 478 21.29 4.25 -24.49
N ILE A 479 20.03 3.95 -24.14
CA ILE A 479 19.62 2.63 -23.65
C ILE A 479 19.82 1.58 -24.75
N GLU A 480 19.35 1.83 -25.96
CA GLU A 480 19.47 0.89 -27.09
C GLU A 480 20.95 0.62 -27.42
N ASP A 481 21.78 1.65 -27.52
CA ASP A 481 23.22 1.52 -27.79
C ASP A 481 23.92 0.65 -26.73
N LYS A 482 23.59 0.89 -25.45
CA LYS A 482 24.13 0.11 -24.34
C LYS A 482 23.72 -1.35 -24.35
N VAL A 483 22.47 -1.63 -24.67
CA VAL A 483 21.98 -3.01 -24.79
C VAL A 483 22.60 -3.72 -25.98
N ARG A 484 22.75 -3.04 -27.12
CA ARG A 484 23.36 -3.63 -28.32
C ARG A 484 24.85 -3.88 -28.16
N SER A 485 25.57 -3.05 -27.42
CA SER A 485 27.00 -3.27 -27.11
C SER A 485 27.23 -4.35 -26.04
N GLY A 486 26.22 -4.72 -25.28
CA GLY A 486 26.36 -5.64 -24.14
C GLY A 486 27.10 -5.04 -22.94
N ASP A 487 27.29 -3.72 -22.90
CA ASP A 487 28.14 -2.99 -21.96
C ASP A 487 27.40 -2.45 -20.71
N ALA A 488 26.28 -3.03 -20.34
CA ALA A 488 25.59 -2.67 -19.12
C ALA A 488 25.87 -3.69 -18.01
N THR A 489 26.12 -3.20 -16.80
CA THR A 489 26.14 -4.05 -15.59
C THR A 489 24.79 -4.71 -15.41
N LYS A 490 24.73 -6.04 -15.49
CA LYS A 490 23.54 -6.79 -15.17
C LYS A 490 23.12 -6.47 -13.72
N PRO A 491 21.83 -6.23 -13.43
CA PRO A 491 21.40 -6.14 -12.05
C PRO A 491 21.71 -7.47 -11.36
N ALA A 492 22.12 -7.40 -10.11
CA ALA A 492 22.28 -8.62 -9.33
C ALA A 492 20.95 -9.37 -9.23
N GLU A 493 21.07 -10.67 -9.25
CA GLU A 493 20.01 -11.66 -9.26
C GLU A 493 18.92 -11.38 -8.22
N GLY A 494 17.78 -11.17 -8.66
CA GLY A 494 16.50 -10.96 -8.02
C GLY A 494 15.45 -10.81 -9.09
N MET A 495 15.91 -10.48 -10.31
CA MET A 495 15.13 -10.49 -11.53
C MET A 495 15.79 -11.53 -12.46
N GLY A 496 15.25 -12.73 -12.49
CA GLY A 496 15.64 -13.97 -13.10
C GLY A 496 16.66 -13.93 -14.25
N GLU A 497 17.72 -14.69 -14.10
CA GLU A 497 18.49 -15.21 -15.22
C GLU A 497 17.90 -16.54 -15.71
N ARG A 498 17.82 -16.73 -17.04
CA ARG A 498 17.89 -18.01 -17.73
C ARG A 498 19.18 -18.11 -18.48
#